data_6b9a27c91c57688ebeed42003359cc44
#
_entry.id   6b9a27c91c57688ebeed42003359cc44
#
_cell.length_a   1.000
_cell.length_b   1.000
_cell.length_c   1.000
_cell.angle_alpha   90.00
_cell.angle_beta   90.00
_cell.angle_gamma   90.00
#
_symmetry.space_group_name_H-M   'P 1'
#
loop_
_entity.id
_entity.type
_entity.pdbx_description
1 polymer ?
#
loop_
_entity_poly.entity_id
_entity_poly.type
_entity_poly.pdbx_seq_one_letter_code
_entity_poly.pdbx_strand_id
1 'polypeptide(L)'
;MRMPLPLIFLDDNWKGIDSKESIPYTNKVNTSDYLIDREQVKKNVDDIKKRIQRGYTIKKNGEVQNYVIESINIFNSDDRKPFSSLKTAEQNFTSDITIRPSATQLFDSGIDIKLRMVNTSVVSDDITIISILGDKFNAITRLANIINLHRDSNTESITTTIGILDYSSTRLPSLTQQLITGFIDGFKHILIGLDHVLFVLLLFYSASSFLKLLSLATAFTFGHSFSLFFGNNIAITSPIFIPGIELLIALTIAFTAIALLLKRAHHIGTTPLLIIGIIHGFGFSFVFSELEKEGAQASISRLISFNIGIEAGQLFIYALALCMTILIRKQTMLVNKLPYYISICALVISAYWVVTRSIPLIDYIKT
;
A
#
# COMPACT_ATOMS: atom_id res chain seq x y z
N MET A 1 -12.46 13.28 5.75
CA MET A 1 -11.33 12.34 5.75
C MET A 1 -11.89 10.92 5.79
N ARG A 2 -11.26 9.98 5.12
CA ARG A 2 -11.64 8.55 5.11
C ARG A 2 -10.42 7.68 5.44
N MET A 3 -10.61 6.65 6.25
CA MET A 3 -9.54 5.72 6.60
C MET A 3 -10.09 4.37 7.09
N PRO A 4 -9.26 3.32 7.16
CA PRO A 4 -9.62 2.07 7.83
C PRO A 4 -9.93 2.30 9.31
N LEU A 5 -11.04 1.73 9.80
CA LEU A 5 -11.48 1.86 11.19
C LEU A 5 -10.47 1.33 12.21
N PRO A 6 -9.72 0.23 11.93
CA PRO A 6 -8.68 -0.27 12.84
C PRO A 6 -7.64 0.78 13.25
N LEU A 7 -7.31 1.75 12.38
CA LEU A 7 -6.33 2.81 12.70
C LEU A 7 -6.77 3.70 13.88
N ILE A 8 -8.08 3.73 14.18
CA ILE A 8 -8.64 4.52 15.29
C ILE A 8 -8.88 3.65 16.54
N PHE A 9 -9.30 2.40 16.34
CA PHE A 9 -9.71 1.53 17.46
C PHE A 9 -8.54 0.79 18.09
N LEU A 10 -7.48 0.48 17.31
CA LEU A 10 -6.30 -0.20 17.83
C LEU A 10 -5.46 0.74 18.69
N ASP A 11 -5.01 0.22 19.82
CA ASP A 11 -4.06 0.92 20.67
C ASP A 11 -2.63 0.74 20.15
N ASP A 12 -1.76 1.68 20.48
CA ASP A 12 -0.35 1.70 20.05
C ASP A 12 0.46 0.44 20.42
N ASN A 13 -0.03 -0.33 21.38
CA ASN A 13 0.64 -1.53 21.90
C ASN A 13 0.04 -2.83 21.35
N TRP A 14 -0.90 -2.76 20.39
CA TRP A 14 -1.55 -3.94 19.85
C TRP A 14 -0.56 -4.91 19.19
N LYS A 15 -0.58 -6.17 19.64
CA LYS A 15 0.41 -7.20 19.28
C LYS A 15 0.00 -8.07 18.09
N GLY A 16 -1.13 -7.79 17.46
CA GLY A 16 -1.62 -8.56 16.31
C GLY A 16 -2.90 -9.33 16.60
N ILE A 17 -3.47 -9.91 15.54
CA ILE A 17 -4.77 -10.62 15.56
C ILE A 17 -4.74 -11.80 16.53
N ASP A 18 -3.62 -12.48 16.67
CA ASP A 18 -3.45 -13.63 17.57
C ASP A 18 -3.33 -13.24 19.05
N SER A 19 -3.26 -11.94 19.36
CA SER A 19 -3.17 -11.47 20.74
C SER A 19 -4.50 -11.74 21.48
N LYS A 20 -4.40 -12.02 22.78
CA LYS A 20 -5.58 -12.14 23.65
C LYS A 20 -6.13 -10.77 24.08
N GLU A 21 -5.60 -9.68 23.55
CA GLU A 21 -5.96 -8.33 23.92
C GLU A 21 -7.36 -7.98 23.40
N SER A 22 -8.13 -7.29 24.22
CA SER A 22 -9.43 -6.73 23.81
C SER A 22 -9.19 -5.45 23.00
N ILE A 23 -9.88 -5.31 21.87
CA ILE A 23 -9.90 -4.06 21.12
C ILE A 23 -11.07 -3.21 21.62
N PRO A 24 -10.85 -1.93 21.96
CA PRO A 24 -11.93 -1.05 22.39
C PRO A 24 -13.11 -1.04 21.41
N TYR A 25 -14.32 -0.94 21.94
CA TYR A 25 -15.59 -0.86 21.18
C TYR A 25 -15.87 -2.07 20.30
N THR A 26 -15.27 -3.22 20.60
CA THR A 26 -15.49 -4.47 19.87
C THR A 26 -15.73 -5.65 20.80
N ASN A 27 -16.44 -6.65 20.28
CA ASN A 27 -16.61 -7.96 20.91
C ASN A 27 -15.81 -8.99 20.10
N LYS A 28 -14.88 -9.68 20.76
CA LYS A 28 -14.10 -10.75 20.12
C LYS A 28 -14.95 -12.02 20.08
N VAL A 29 -15.21 -12.55 18.88
CA VAL A 29 -16.01 -13.77 18.70
C VAL A 29 -15.12 -14.99 18.47
N ASN A 30 -14.09 -14.85 17.62
CA ASN A 30 -13.12 -15.90 17.31
C ASN A 30 -11.69 -15.34 17.41
N THR A 31 -10.70 -16.14 17.07
CA THR A 31 -9.28 -15.73 17.12
C THR A 31 -8.98 -14.49 16.29
N SER A 32 -9.67 -14.32 15.15
CA SER A 32 -9.48 -13.22 14.20
C SER A 32 -10.66 -12.26 14.09
N ASP A 33 -11.83 -12.58 14.66
CA ASP A 33 -13.07 -11.86 14.42
C ASP A 33 -13.40 -10.92 15.56
N TYR A 34 -13.37 -9.62 15.26
CA TYR A 34 -13.72 -8.54 16.16
C TYR A 34 -14.96 -7.82 15.64
N LEU A 35 -16.13 -8.11 16.23
CA LEU A 35 -17.39 -7.45 15.88
C LEU A 35 -17.48 -6.07 16.53
N ILE A 36 -17.92 -5.08 15.76
CA ILE A 36 -18.14 -3.72 16.26
C ILE A 36 -19.33 -3.71 17.22
N ASP A 37 -19.09 -3.31 18.45
CA ASP A 37 -20.13 -3.07 19.44
C ASP A 37 -20.73 -1.68 19.24
N ARG A 38 -21.87 -1.63 18.57
CA ARG A 38 -22.52 -0.38 18.18
C ARG A 38 -22.97 0.46 19.36
N GLU A 39 -23.39 -0.17 20.44
CA GLU A 39 -23.84 0.55 21.65
C GLU A 39 -22.61 1.15 22.36
N GLN A 40 -21.52 0.41 22.45
CA GLN A 40 -20.27 0.94 22.99
C GLN A 40 -19.74 2.10 22.15
N VAL A 41 -19.77 1.99 20.82
CA VAL A 41 -19.34 3.07 19.90
C VAL A 41 -20.20 4.32 20.14
N LYS A 42 -21.51 4.21 20.16
CA LYS A 42 -22.42 5.35 20.40
C LYS A 42 -22.19 5.98 21.76
N LYS A 43 -22.01 5.17 22.80
CA LYS A 43 -21.78 5.65 24.17
C LYS A 43 -20.45 6.38 24.34
N ASN A 44 -19.43 6.03 23.52
CA ASN A 44 -18.07 6.53 23.66
C ASN A 44 -17.64 7.42 22.48
N VAL A 45 -18.57 8.10 21.81
CA VAL A 45 -18.29 8.96 20.64
C VAL A 45 -17.22 10.00 20.94
N ASP A 46 -17.27 10.63 22.12
CA ASP A 46 -16.30 11.64 22.51
C ASP A 46 -14.89 11.10 22.68
N ASP A 47 -14.73 9.86 23.15
CA ASP A 47 -13.42 9.22 23.24
C ASP A 47 -12.88 8.87 21.83
N ILE A 48 -13.74 8.39 20.95
CA ILE A 48 -13.38 8.14 19.55
C ILE A 48 -12.94 9.44 18.87
N LYS A 49 -13.67 10.56 19.06
CA LYS A 49 -13.30 11.88 18.56
C LYS A 49 -11.93 12.33 19.10
N LYS A 50 -11.66 12.10 20.39
CA LYS A 50 -10.35 12.41 20.99
C LYS A 50 -9.22 11.57 20.43
N ARG A 51 -9.45 10.27 20.16
CA ARG A 51 -8.47 9.39 19.49
C ARG A 51 -8.11 9.91 18.10
N ILE A 52 -9.12 10.31 17.31
CA ILE A 52 -8.92 10.94 16.01
C ILE A 52 -8.12 12.24 16.15
N GLN A 53 -8.49 13.12 17.11
CA GLN A 53 -7.78 14.39 17.32
C GLN A 53 -6.32 14.22 17.70
N ARG A 54 -5.98 13.20 18.48
CA ARG A 54 -4.58 12.87 18.81
C ARG A 54 -3.80 12.36 17.60
N GLY A 55 -4.49 11.75 16.65
CA GLY A 55 -3.91 11.15 15.46
C GLY A 55 -3.53 12.15 14.36
N TYR A 56 -4.01 13.40 14.42
CA TYR A 56 -3.80 14.39 13.37
C TYR A 56 -3.33 15.72 13.92
N THR A 57 -2.34 16.32 13.25
CA THR A 57 -1.94 17.71 13.44
C THR A 57 -2.25 18.47 12.15
N ILE A 58 -3.07 19.52 12.27
CA ILE A 58 -3.39 20.42 11.16
C ILE A 58 -2.69 21.74 11.45
N LYS A 59 -1.91 22.22 10.46
CA LYS A 59 -1.24 23.53 10.54
C LYS A 59 -1.77 24.43 9.43
N LYS A 60 -1.84 25.73 9.72
CA LYS A 60 -2.14 26.79 8.77
C LYS A 60 -1.00 27.81 8.83
N ASN A 61 -0.32 28.04 7.71
CA ASN A 61 0.86 28.92 7.65
C ASN A 61 1.94 28.55 8.70
N GLY A 62 2.12 27.23 8.94
CA GLY A 62 3.07 26.70 9.93
C GLY A 62 2.55 26.65 11.37
N GLU A 63 1.45 27.30 11.70
CA GLU A 63 0.86 27.32 13.05
C GLU A 63 -0.17 26.21 13.23
N VAL A 64 -0.09 25.48 14.36
CA VAL A 64 -1.05 24.42 14.70
C VAL A 64 -2.44 25.01 14.91
N GLN A 65 -3.42 24.44 14.23
CA GLN A 65 -4.82 24.87 14.29
C GLN A 65 -5.65 23.93 15.15
N ASN A 66 -6.56 24.52 15.92
CA ASN A 66 -7.60 23.77 16.59
C ASN A 66 -8.73 23.43 15.61
N TYR A 67 -9.21 22.20 15.69
CA TYR A 67 -10.32 21.73 14.88
C TYR A 67 -11.30 20.91 15.73
N VAL A 68 -12.52 20.84 15.26
CA VAL A 68 -13.61 20.08 15.87
C VAL A 68 -14.04 18.97 14.91
N ILE A 69 -14.27 17.78 15.42
CA ILE A 69 -14.87 16.68 14.66
C ILE A 69 -16.38 16.84 14.72
N GLU A 70 -16.98 17.23 13.58
CA GLU A 70 -18.41 17.46 13.48
C GLU A 70 -19.19 16.15 13.42
N SER A 71 -18.75 15.24 12.55
CA SER A 71 -19.48 13.99 12.33
C SER A 71 -18.54 12.85 11.97
N ILE A 72 -18.94 11.64 12.32
CA ILE A 72 -18.29 10.39 11.92
C ILE A 72 -19.31 9.43 11.32
N ASN A 73 -18.87 8.66 10.31
CA ASN A 73 -19.69 7.64 9.67
C ASN A 73 -18.87 6.35 9.53
N ILE A 74 -19.30 5.27 10.17
CA ILE A 74 -18.66 3.96 10.12
C ILE A 74 -19.41 3.09 9.11
N PHE A 75 -18.69 2.47 8.19
CA PHE A 75 -19.23 1.69 7.09
C PHE A 75 -18.39 0.45 6.82
N ASN A 76 -18.96 -0.57 6.16
CA ASN A 76 -18.22 -1.72 5.64
C ASN A 76 -17.53 -1.31 4.32
N SER A 77 -16.34 -1.82 4.06
CA SER A 77 -15.57 -1.52 2.85
C SER A 77 -16.33 -1.80 1.55
N ASP A 78 -17.22 -2.81 1.56
CA ASP A 78 -18.07 -3.16 0.40
C ASP A 78 -19.27 -2.20 0.23
N ASP A 79 -19.70 -1.52 1.29
CA ASP A 79 -20.77 -0.50 1.29
C ASP A 79 -20.24 0.92 1.26
N ARG A 80 -19.07 1.10 0.66
CA ARG A 80 -18.41 2.39 0.57
C ARG A 80 -19.09 3.30 -0.45
N LYS A 81 -19.60 4.44 -0.02
CA LYS A 81 -20.14 5.47 -0.93
C LYS A 81 -19.02 6.32 -1.55
N PRO A 82 -19.27 6.91 -2.74
CA PRO A 82 -18.30 7.81 -3.37
C PRO A 82 -17.86 8.95 -2.43
N PHE A 83 -16.57 9.32 -2.52
CA PHE A 83 -15.94 10.36 -1.70
C PHE A 83 -15.11 11.33 -2.56
N SER A 84 -15.26 11.25 -3.88
CA SER A 84 -14.45 11.98 -4.86
C SER A 84 -14.81 13.45 -5.01
N SER A 85 -16.04 13.86 -4.67
CA SER A 85 -16.47 15.26 -4.69
C SER A 85 -16.93 15.71 -3.32
N LEU A 86 -16.84 17.02 -3.04
CA LEU A 86 -17.29 17.60 -1.78
C LEU A 86 -18.78 17.27 -1.51
N LYS A 87 -19.63 17.40 -2.53
CA LYS A 87 -21.06 17.12 -2.44
C LYS A 87 -21.35 15.65 -2.06
N THR A 88 -20.65 14.70 -2.69
CA THR A 88 -20.83 13.27 -2.40
C THR A 88 -20.25 12.90 -1.04
N ALA A 89 -19.13 13.52 -0.65
CA ALA A 89 -18.54 13.32 0.67
C ALA A 89 -19.47 13.83 1.78
N GLU A 90 -20.07 15.02 1.62
CA GLU A 90 -20.99 15.59 2.61
C GLU A 90 -22.27 14.77 2.80
N GLN A 91 -22.78 14.14 1.73
CA GLN A 91 -23.96 13.27 1.79
C GLN A 91 -23.75 12.00 2.66
N ASN A 92 -22.51 11.67 2.98
CA ASN A 92 -22.20 10.54 3.86
C ASN A 92 -22.46 10.85 5.34
N PHE A 93 -22.61 12.13 5.70
CA PHE A 93 -22.79 12.58 7.08
C PHE A 93 -24.23 13.01 7.31
N THR A 94 -25.02 12.18 7.97
CA THR A 94 -26.46 12.42 8.26
C THR A 94 -26.69 12.80 9.71
N SER A 95 -25.75 12.51 10.60
CA SER A 95 -25.80 12.80 12.04
C SER A 95 -24.40 12.93 12.62
N ASP A 96 -24.30 13.27 13.91
CA ASP A 96 -23.02 13.34 14.63
C ASP A 96 -22.25 12.01 14.59
N ILE A 97 -22.97 10.89 14.72
CA ILE A 97 -22.43 9.55 14.49
C ILE A 97 -23.40 8.72 13.68
N THR A 98 -22.93 8.11 12.63
CA THR A 98 -23.65 7.11 11.83
C THR A 98 -22.84 5.80 11.81
N ILE A 99 -23.50 4.68 12.14
CA ILE A 99 -22.94 3.34 12.00
C ILE A 99 -23.85 2.57 11.05
N ARG A 100 -23.37 2.32 9.83
CA ARG A 100 -24.18 1.62 8.83
C ARG A 100 -24.46 0.18 9.25
N PRO A 101 -25.62 -0.38 8.87
CA PRO A 101 -25.97 -1.77 9.21
C PRO A 101 -24.95 -2.81 8.71
N SER A 102 -24.30 -2.54 7.58
CA SER A 102 -23.27 -3.39 7.00
C SER A 102 -21.95 -3.41 7.79
N ALA A 103 -21.67 -2.39 8.60
CA ALA A 103 -20.45 -2.31 9.42
C ALA A 103 -20.56 -3.26 10.62
N THR A 104 -20.07 -4.48 10.45
CA THR A 104 -20.12 -5.54 11.48
C THR A 104 -18.73 -5.93 11.97
N GLN A 105 -17.77 -6.13 11.07
CA GLN A 105 -16.40 -6.54 11.36
C GLN A 105 -15.46 -5.32 11.41
N LEU A 106 -14.57 -5.26 12.42
CA LEU A 106 -13.62 -4.15 12.57
C LEU A 106 -12.68 -4.01 11.37
N PHE A 107 -12.06 -5.12 10.95
CA PHE A 107 -11.02 -5.10 9.93
C PHE A 107 -11.56 -4.88 8.50
N ASP A 108 -12.87 -5.11 8.29
CA ASP A 108 -13.55 -4.86 7.02
C ASP A 108 -14.26 -3.50 7.01
N SER A 109 -14.06 -2.69 8.05
CA SER A 109 -14.77 -1.43 8.21
C SER A 109 -13.85 -0.22 8.04
N GLY A 110 -14.44 0.83 7.47
CA GLY A 110 -13.85 2.16 7.34
C GLY A 110 -14.61 3.21 8.14
N ILE A 111 -13.99 4.35 8.32
CA ILE A 111 -14.56 5.52 8.96
C ILE A 111 -14.39 6.75 8.10
N ASP A 112 -15.49 7.47 7.85
CA ASP A 112 -15.48 8.84 7.33
C ASP A 112 -15.54 9.83 8.50
N ILE A 113 -14.75 10.88 8.38
CA ILE A 113 -14.62 11.91 9.42
C ILE A 113 -14.83 13.27 8.78
N LYS A 114 -15.82 14.04 9.28
CA LYS A 114 -16.00 15.45 8.97
C LYS A 114 -15.42 16.27 10.09
N LEU A 115 -14.45 17.09 9.78
CA LEU A 115 -13.84 18.01 10.72
C LEU A 115 -13.95 19.45 10.20
N ARG A 116 -13.97 20.41 11.13
CA ARG A 116 -13.98 21.84 10.84
C ARG A 116 -12.91 22.54 11.68
N MET A 117 -12.08 23.33 11.01
CA MET A 117 -11.14 24.20 11.71
C MET A 117 -11.90 25.35 12.41
N VAL A 118 -11.46 25.68 13.61
CA VAL A 118 -12.02 26.80 14.39
C VAL A 118 -11.26 28.07 14.03
N ASN A 119 -11.96 29.15 13.72
CA ASN A 119 -11.41 30.48 13.43
C ASN A 119 -10.57 30.61 12.15
N THR A 120 -11.05 30.09 11.03
CA THR A 120 -10.37 30.33 9.74
C THR A 120 -11.06 31.44 8.94
N SER A 121 -10.33 32.52 8.64
CA SER A 121 -10.66 33.42 7.54
C SER A 121 -10.26 32.75 6.21
N VAL A 122 -11.18 32.82 5.26
CA VAL A 122 -11.00 32.20 3.93
C VAL A 122 -10.07 33.05 3.08
N VAL A 123 -8.79 32.70 2.94
CA VAL A 123 -7.95 33.13 1.80
C VAL A 123 -6.77 32.19 1.71
N SER A 124 -6.37 31.82 0.50
CA SER A 124 -5.21 31.00 0.02
C SER A 124 -4.08 30.75 1.03
N ASP A 125 -4.34 29.96 2.02
CA ASP A 125 -3.39 29.70 3.09
C ASP A 125 -2.73 28.34 2.92
N ASP A 126 -1.49 28.25 3.36
CA ASP A 126 -0.79 26.96 3.44
C ASP A 126 -1.43 26.07 4.52
N ILE A 127 -2.04 24.99 4.09
CA ILE A 127 -2.58 23.99 4.99
C ILE A 127 -1.67 22.75 4.94
N THR A 128 -1.15 22.38 6.10
CA THR A 128 -0.40 21.15 6.31
C THR A 128 -1.22 20.20 7.19
N ILE A 129 -1.35 18.93 6.76
CA ILE A 129 -2.03 17.88 7.52
C ILE A 129 -1.04 16.74 7.74
N ILE A 130 -0.73 16.46 9.00
CA ILE A 130 0.20 15.40 9.41
C ILE A 130 -0.59 14.39 10.23
N SER A 131 -0.44 13.11 9.92
CA SER A 131 -1.01 12.00 10.70
C SER A 131 0.10 11.23 11.40
N ILE A 132 -0.17 10.75 12.60
CA ILE A 132 0.66 9.75 13.30
C ILE A 132 -0.06 8.39 13.38
N LEU A 133 -1.28 8.30 12.84
CA LEU A 133 -2.04 7.06 12.82
C LEU A 133 -1.36 6.04 11.90
N GLY A 134 -1.17 4.85 12.40
CA GLY A 134 -0.54 3.76 11.64
C GLY A 134 0.99 3.74 11.71
N ASP A 135 1.64 4.70 12.37
CA ASP A 135 3.11 4.76 12.52
C ASP A 135 3.70 3.47 13.13
N LYS A 136 2.95 2.86 14.03
CA LYS A 136 3.38 1.65 14.75
C LYS A 136 2.89 0.34 14.11
N PHE A 137 2.09 0.40 13.06
CA PHE A 137 1.66 -0.78 12.33
C PHE A 137 2.57 -0.99 11.11
N ASN A 138 3.07 -2.23 10.90
CA ASN A 138 3.82 -2.61 9.70
C ASN A 138 3.03 -2.41 8.39
N ALA A 139 1.80 -1.90 8.47
CA ALA A 139 0.95 -1.55 7.35
C ALA A 139 1.29 -0.22 6.67
N ILE A 140 2.26 0.57 7.18
CA ILE A 140 2.63 1.89 6.66
C ILE A 140 2.97 1.85 5.18
N THR A 141 3.67 0.81 4.73
CA THR A 141 4.02 0.65 3.32
C THR A 141 2.84 0.32 2.40
N ARG A 142 1.67 -0.01 2.98
CA ARG A 142 0.43 -0.36 2.27
C ARG A 142 -0.64 0.74 2.37
N LEU A 143 -0.36 1.83 3.08
CA LEU A 143 -1.27 2.97 3.17
C LEU A 143 -1.03 3.91 1.98
N ALA A 144 -2.08 4.24 1.28
CA ALA A 144 -2.10 5.30 0.28
C ALA A 144 -3.05 6.40 0.74
N ASN A 145 -2.57 7.63 0.70
CA ASN A 145 -3.38 8.80 1.02
C ASN A 145 -3.74 9.52 -0.27
N ILE A 146 -5.02 9.85 -0.41
CA ILE A 146 -5.56 10.64 -1.50
C ILE A 146 -6.11 11.92 -0.92
N ILE A 147 -5.63 13.04 -1.42
CA ILE A 147 -6.02 14.35 -0.96
C ILE A 147 -6.63 15.11 -2.13
N ASN A 148 -7.93 15.36 -2.04
CA ASN A 148 -8.66 16.16 -3.01
C ASN A 148 -8.80 17.58 -2.43
N LEU A 149 -8.19 18.56 -3.09
CA LEU A 149 -8.37 19.96 -2.75
C LEU A 149 -9.50 20.52 -3.59
N HIS A 150 -10.55 21.02 -2.92
CA HIS A 150 -11.69 21.64 -3.56
C HIS A 150 -11.73 23.13 -3.20
N ARG A 151 -11.93 23.97 -4.22
CA ARG A 151 -12.25 25.40 -4.05
C ARG A 151 -13.52 25.69 -4.85
N ASP A 152 -14.47 26.38 -4.23
CA ASP A 152 -15.73 26.77 -4.86
C ASP A 152 -16.46 25.61 -5.56
N SER A 153 -16.52 24.45 -4.91
CA SER A 153 -17.14 23.20 -5.42
C SER A 153 -16.41 22.51 -6.57
N ASN A 154 -15.33 23.05 -7.08
CA ASN A 154 -14.49 22.42 -8.09
C ASN A 154 -13.27 21.76 -7.45
N THR A 155 -12.86 20.61 -8.00
CA THR A 155 -11.61 19.96 -7.59
C THR A 155 -10.44 20.70 -8.24
N GLU A 156 -9.61 21.36 -7.44
CA GLU A 156 -8.44 22.08 -7.92
C GLU A 156 -7.24 21.17 -8.13
N SER A 157 -7.05 20.23 -7.22
CA SER A 157 -5.93 19.32 -7.29
C SER A 157 -6.19 18.02 -6.58
N ILE A 158 -5.53 16.98 -7.03
CA ILE A 158 -5.52 15.67 -6.42
C ILE A 158 -4.06 15.29 -6.18
N THR A 159 -3.74 14.99 -4.94
CA THR A 159 -2.38 14.59 -4.54
C THR A 159 -2.44 13.22 -3.88
N THR A 160 -1.48 12.38 -4.21
CA THR A 160 -1.37 11.04 -3.61
C THR A 160 -0.02 10.88 -2.94
N THR A 161 -0.01 10.28 -1.75
CA THR A 161 1.21 9.94 -1.02
C THR A 161 1.10 8.51 -0.50
N ILE A 162 2.23 7.81 -0.41
CA ILE A 162 2.31 6.46 0.17
C ILE A 162 2.93 6.58 1.55
N GLY A 163 2.38 5.84 2.52
CA GLY A 163 2.83 5.83 3.90
C GLY A 163 2.00 6.71 4.81
N ILE A 164 2.61 7.27 5.84
CA ILE A 164 1.95 8.17 6.80
C ILE A 164 1.60 9.47 6.10
N LEU A 165 0.41 10.01 6.36
CA LEU A 165 -0.03 11.26 5.77
C LEU A 165 0.83 12.42 6.26
N ASP A 166 1.53 13.06 5.34
CA ASP A 166 2.21 14.35 5.49
C ASP A 166 1.94 15.18 4.23
N TYR A 167 0.99 16.08 4.34
CA TYR A 167 0.50 16.88 3.21
C TYR A 167 0.62 18.37 3.49
N SER A 168 1.06 19.14 2.50
CA SER A 168 1.04 20.61 2.51
C SER A 168 0.41 21.17 1.22
N SER A 169 -0.52 22.10 1.37
CA SER A 169 -1.27 22.71 0.25
C SER A 169 -0.51 23.83 -0.50
N THR A 170 0.63 24.28 -0.01
CA THR A 170 1.39 25.38 -0.61
C THR A 170 1.91 25.14 -2.01
N ARG A 171 1.80 23.91 -2.47
CA ARG A 171 2.27 23.54 -3.80
C ARG A 171 1.29 22.59 -4.44
N LEU A 172 0.47 23.08 -5.36
CA LEU A 172 0.01 22.23 -6.45
C LEU A 172 1.25 21.53 -7.02
N PRO A 173 1.34 20.20 -6.99
CA PRO A 173 2.55 19.54 -7.48
C PRO A 173 2.72 19.91 -8.96
N SER A 174 3.73 20.69 -9.25
CA SER A 174 4.12 20.97 -10.64
C SER A 174 4.34 19.62 -11.35
N LEU A 175 4.25 19.59 -12.66
CA LEU A 175 4.56 18.37 -13.44
C LEU A 175 5.92 17.78 -13.00
N THR A 176 6.91 18.64 -12.77
CA THR A 176 8.23 18.25 -12.27
C THR A 176 8.15 17.56 -10.90
N GLN A 177 7.34 18.06 -9.97
CA GLN A 177 7.18 17.44 -8.66
C GLN A 177 6.45 16.09 -8.76
N GLN A 178 5.42 15.98 -9.61
CA GLN A 178 4.74 14.71 -9.87
C GLN A 178 5.70 13.66 -10.43
N LEU A 179 6.58 14.05 -11.38
CA LEU A 179 7.59 13.18 -11.94
C LEU A 179 8.62 12.75 -10.88
N ILE A 180 9.12 13.68 -10.08
CA ILE A 180 10.08 13.38 -9.00
C ILE A 180 9.45 12.46 -7.96
N THR A 181 8.24 12.76 -7.51
CA THR A 181 7.54 11.93 -6.51
C THR A 181 7.26 10.54 -7.06
N GLY A 182 6.73 10.42 -8.29
CA GLY A 182 6.51 9.13 -8.94
C GLY A 182 7.80 8.31 -9.04
N PHE A 183 8.90 8.92 -9.47
CA PHE A 183 10.21 8.26 -9.53
C PHE A 183 10.67 7.74 -8.16
N ILE A 184 10.61 8.60 -7.12
CA ILE A 184 11.02 8.22 -5.77
C ILE A 184 10.13 7.10 -5.22
N ASP A 185 8.82 7.16 -5.46
CA ASP A 185 7.86 6.14 -5.02
C ASP A 185 8.17 4.79 -5.69
N GLY A 186 8.42 4.76 -7.00
CA GLY A 186 8.80 3.56 -7.74
C GLY A 186 10.14 2.98 -7.29
N PHE A 187 11.14 3.84 -7.07
CA PHE A 187 12.44 3.44 -6.55
C PHE A 187 12.32 2.81 -5.15
N LYS A 188 11.59 3.46 -4.24
CA LYS A 188 11.33 2.95 -2.89
C LYS A 188 10.53 1.66 -2.91
N HIS A 189 9.53 1.54 -3.79
CA HIS A 189 8.70 0.36 -3.92
C HIS A 189 9.52 -0.91 -4.13
N ILE A 190 10.50 -0.87 -5.05
CA ILE A 190 11.40 -1.99 -5.31
C ILE A 190 12.33 -2.28 -4.13
N LEU A 191 12.86 -1.26 -3.47
CA LEU A 191 13.82 -1.45 -2.37
C LEU A 191 13.17 -1.93 -1.06
N ILE A 192 11.94 -1.51 -0.80
CA ILE A 192 11.21 -1.87 0.43
C ILE A 192 10.53 -3.25 0.28
N GLY A 193 10.07 -3.60 -0.94
CA GLY A 193 9.47 -4.89 -1.22
C GLY A 193 10.49 -6.03 -1.16
N LEU A 194 10.51 -6.79 -0.07
CA LEU A 194 11.45 -7.92 0.07
C LEU A 194 11.27 -8.96 -1.03
N ASP A 195 10.05 -9.18 -1.52
CA ASP A 195 9.72 -10.02 -2.67
C ASP A 195 10.40 -9.52 -3.95
N HIS A 196 10.36 -8.21 -4.21
CA HIS A 196 11.05 -7.58 -5.34
C HIS A 196 12.58 -7.69 -5.21
N VAL A 197 13.13 -7.38 -4.03
CA VAL A 197 14.58 -7.47 -3.80
C VAL A 197 15.09 -8.90 -4.05
N LEU A 198 14.41 -9.90 -3.48
CA LEU A 198 14.78 -11.31 -3.69
C LEU A 198 14.67 -11.70 -5.16
N PHE A 199 13.58 -11.34 -5.83
CA PHE A 199 13.35 -11.62 -7.23
C PHE A 199 14.43 -10.99 -8.13
N VAL A 200 14.73 -9.70 -7.91
CA VAL A 200 15.76 -8.95 -8.67
C VAL A 200 17.15 -9.57 -8.46
N LEU A 201 17.49 -9.98 -7.24
CA LEU A 201 18.75 -10.70 -6.97
C LEU A 201 18.82 -12.05 -7.69
N LEU A 202 17.72 -12.82 -7.71
CA LEU A 202 17.66 -14.07 -8.48
C LEU A 202 17.85 -13.81 -9.98
N LEU A 203 17.26 -12.76 -10.53
CA LEU A 203 17.46 -12.38 -11.94
C LEU A 203 18.91 -12.01 -12.24
N PHE A 204 19.58 -11.26 -11.35
CA PHE A 204 21.00 -10.90 -11.52
C PHE A 204 21.87 -12.13 -11.72
N TYR A 205 21.69 -13.15 -10.90
CA TYR A 205 22.46 -14.41 -11.02
C TYR A 205 21.95 -15.38 -12.10
N SER A 206 20.79 -15.13 -12.66
CA SER A 206 20.21 -15.93 -13.75
C SER A 206 20.65 -15.45 -15.13
N ALA A 207 21.02 -14.20 -15.27
CA ALA A 207 21.34 -13.60 -16.56
C ALA A 207 22.74 -13.98 -17.04
N SER A 208 22.86 -14.35 -18.32
CA SER A 208 24.14 -14.71 -18.96
C SER A 208 24.97 -13.50 -19.40
N SER A 209 24.33 -12.33 -19.51
CA SER A 209 24.98 -11.09 -19.92
C SER A 209 24.21 -9.88 -19.37
N PHE A 210 24.87 -8.70 -19.36
CA PHE A 210 24.22 -7.47 -18.92
C PHE A 210 23.01 -7.08 -19.81
N LEU A 211 23.13 -7.23 -21.13
CA LEU A 211 22.02 -6.94 -22.05
C LEU A 211 20.84 -7.88 -21.82
N LYS A 212 21.12 -9.17 -21.52
CA LYS A 212 20.07 -10.12 -21.15
C LYS A 212 19.40 -9.71 -19.83
N LEU A 213 20.20 -9.33 -18.82
CA LEU A 213 19.68 -8.85 -17.53
C LEU A 213 18.78 -7.63 -17.72
N LEU A 214 19.21 -6.65 -18.50
CA LEU A 214 18.41 -5.46 -18.80
C LEU A 214 17.11 -5.84 -19.51
N SER A 215 17.15 -6.70 -20.53
CA SER A 215 15.93 -7.15 -21.24
C SER A 215 14.94 -7.89 -20.35
N LEU A 216 15.41 -8.68 -19.37
CA LEU A 216 14.56 -9.36 -18.40
C LEU A 216 13.96 -8.37 -17.41
N ALA A 217 14.74 -7.40 -16.92
CA ALA A 217 14.28 -6.33 -16.04
C ALA A 217 13.18 -5.50 -16.71
N THR A 218 13.43 -5.01 -17.93
CA THR A 218 12.45 -4.21 -18.69
C THR A 218 11.18 -5.02 -19.00
N ALA A 219 11.29 -6.31 -19.34
CA ALA A 219 10.11 -7.16 -19.55
C ALA A 219 9.26 -7.30 -18.27
N PHE A 220 9.92 -7.47 -17.12
CA PHE A 220 9.25 -7.48 -15.82
C PHE A 220 8.56 -6.14 -15.54
N THR A 221 9.28 -5.01 -15.68
CA THR A 221 8.73 -3.66 -15.44
C THR A 221 7.56 -3.37 -16.40
N PHE A 222 7.64 -3.79 -17.65
CA PHE A 222 6.55 -3.62 -18.61
C PHE A 222 5.29 -4.42 -18.19
N GLY A 223 5.46 -5.68 -17.79
CA GLY A 223 4.36 -6.49 -17.26
C GLY A 223 3.74 -5.88 -16.00
N HIS A 224 4.60 -5.40 -15.09
CA HIS A 224 4.18 -4.72 -13.87
C HIS A 224 3.37 -3.43 -14.17
N SER A 225 3.84 -2.63 -15.11
CA SER A 225 3.15 -1.42 -15.58
C SER A 225 1.79 -1.73 -16.18
N PHE A 226 1.73 -2.81 -16.99
CA PHE A 226 0.48 -3.25 -17.61
C PHE A 226 -0.58 -3.57 -16.56
N SER A 227 -0.24 -4.33 -15.52
CA SER A 227 -1.20 -4.66 -14.47
C SER A 227 -1.57 -3.46 -13.59
N LEU A 228 -0.67 -2.50 -13.36
CA LEU A 228 -1.01 -1.25 -12.69
C LEU A 228 -2.03 -0.43 -13.50
N PHE A 229 -1.84 -0.33 -14.81
CA PHE A 229 -2.72 0.44 -15.68
C PHE A 229 -4.10 -0.21 -15.87
N PHE A 230 -4.15 -1.54 -16.09
CA PHE A 230 -5.39 -2.25 -16.34
C PHE A 230 -6.06 -2.77 -15.05
N GLY A 231 -5.32 -2.95 -13.97
CA GLY A 231 -5.84 -3.39 -12.68
C GLY A 231 -6.86 -2.42 -12.08
N ASN A 232 -6.78 -1.15 -12.43
CA ASN A 232 -7.76 -0.12 -12.07
C ASN A 232 -9.18 -0.42 -12.55
N ASN A 233 -9.32 -1.08 -13.71
CA ASN A 233 -10.63 -1.37 -14.31
C ASN A 233 -11.24 -2.69 -13.80
N ILE A 234 -10.46 -3.47 -13.02
CA ILE A 234 -10.95 -4.71 -12.43
C ILE A 234 -11.48 -4.36 -11.03
N ALA A 235 -12.79 -4.42 -10.87
CA ALA A 235 -13.43 -4.28 -9.56
C ALA A 235 -12.97 -5.45 -8.67
N ILE A 236 -11.94 -5.23 -7.85
CA ILE A 236 -11.39 -6.21 -6.91
C ILE A 236 -12.31 -6.22 -5.69
N THR A 237 -13.44 -6.91 -5.82
CA THR A 237 -14.43 -7.07 -4.74
C THR A 237 -14.24 -8.37 -3.96
N SER A 238 -13.45 -9.30 -4.51
CA SER A 238 -13.27 -10.61 -3.88
C SER A 238 -12.22 -10.56 -2.76
N PRO A 239 -12.55 -10.99 -1.54
CA PRO A 239 -11.61 -11.03 -0.42
C PRO A 239 -10.42 -11.98 -0.64
N ILE A 240 -10.56 -12.95 -1.57
CA ILE A 240 -9.49 -13.91 -1.91
C ILE A 240 -8.52 -13.38 -2.98
N PHE A 241 -8.83 -12.26 -3.65
CA PHE A 241 -8.01 -11.78 -4.76
C PHE A 241 -6.59 -11.40 -4.30
N ILE A 242 -6.48 -10.54 -3.27
CA ILE A 242 -5.18 -10.08 -2.77
C ILE A 242 -4.35 -11.24 -2.19
N PRO A 243 -4.88 -12.10 -1.28
CA PRO A 243 -4.15 -13.27 -0.83
C PRO A 243 -3.72 -14.21 -1.97
N GLY A 244 -4.58 -14.38 -3.00
CA GLY A 244 -4.27 -15.18 -4.18
C GLY A 244 -3.11 -14.61 -5.00
N ILE A 245 -3.09 -13.30 -5.24
CA ILE A 245 -1.97 -12.63 -5.93
C ILE A 245 -0.69 -12.71 -5.10
N GLU A 246 -0.76 -12.48 -3.80
CA GLU A 246 0.41 -12.60 -2.92
C GLU A 246 0.97 -14.02 -2.90
N LEU A 247 0.12 -15.04 -2.93
CA LEU A 247 0.52 -16.44 -3.08
C LEU A 247 1.22 -16.68 -4.43
N LEU A 248 0.66 -16.16 -5.53
CA LEU A 248 1.28 -16.27 -6.86
C LEU A 248 2.65 -15.58 -6.90
N ILE A 249 2.81 -14.41 -6.28
CA ILE A 249 4.10 -13.73 -6.14
C ILE A 249 5.12 -14.65 -5.45
N ALA A 250 4.74 -15.25 -4.31
CA ALA A 250 5.62 -16.17 -3.59
C ALA A 250 6.02 -17.39 -4.46
N LEU A 251 5.08 -17.95 -5.21
CA LEU A 251 5.34 -19.07 -6.15
C LEU A 251 6.26 -18.67 -7.29
N THR A 252 6.18 -17.44 -7.83
CA THR A 252 7.10 -16.99 -8.89
C THR A 252 8.53 -16.82 -8.39
N ILE A 253 8.72 -16.39 -7.15
CA ILE A 253 10.04 -16.32 -6.50
C ILE A 253 10.59 -17.73 -6.30
N ALA A 254 9.78 -18.65 -5.78
CA ALA A 254 10.17 -20.07 -5.63
C ALA A 254 10.57 -20.70 -6.97
N PHE A 255 9.77 -20.49 -8.02
CA PHE A 255 10.06 -20.96 -9.38
C PHE A 255 11.41 -20.45 -9.88
N THR A 256 11.67 -19.16 -9.74
CA THR A 256 12.91 -18.52 -10.21
C THR A 256 14.12 -19.04 -9.42
N ALA A 257 13.97 -19.22 -8.10
CA ALA A 257 15.02 -19.79 -7.25
C ALA A 257 15.34 -21.25 -7.61
N ILE A 258 14.32 -22.07 -7.85
CA ILE A 258 14.48 -23.47 -8.30
C ILE A 258 15.17 -23.52 -9.66
N ALA A 259 14.75 -22.67 -10.61
CA ALA A 259 15.38 -22.62 -11.93
C ALA A 259 16.87 -22.27 -11.85
N LEU A 260 17.24 -21.35 -10.93
CA LEU A 260 18.65 -21.00 -10.69
C LEU A 260 19.42 -22.14 -10.05
N LEU A 261 18.87 -22.84 -9.07
CA LEU A 261 19.47 -24.02 -8.45
C LEU A 261 19.72 -25.16 -9.44
N LEU A 262 18.77 -25.39 -10.35
CA LEU A 262 18.86 -26.39 -11.40
C LEU A 262 19.73 -25.93 -12.58
N LYS A 263 20.35 -24.76 -12.51
CA LYS A 263 21.15 -24.15 -13.59
C LYS A 263 20.38 -23.99 -14.90
N ARG A 264 19.06 -23.87 -14.83
CA ARG A 264 18.15 -23.66 -15.96
C ARG A 264 17.68 -22.22 -16.12
N ALA A 265 18.05 -21.31 -15.17
CA ALA A 265 17.60 -19.94 -15.16
C ALA A 265 17.99 -19.14 -16.41
N HIS A 266 19.12 -19.45 -17.05
CA HIS A 266 19.57 -18.81 -18.29
C HIS A 266 18.65 -19.07 -19.49
N HIS A 267 17.79 -20.09 -19.43
CA HIS A 267 16.75 -20.34 -20.43
C HIS A 267 15.47 -19.53 -20.20
N ILE A 268 15.35 -18.83 -19.05
CA ILE A 268 14.18 -17.98 -18.81
C ILE A 268 14.20 -16.84 -19.82
N GLY A 269 13.16 -16.77 -20.64
CA GLY A 269 12.97 -15.74 -21.65
C GLY A 269 12.27 -14.49 -21.11
N THR A 270 12.06 -13.50 -21.97
CA THR A 270 11.34 -12.28 -21.63
C THR A 270 9.85 -12.51 -21.41
N THR A 271 9.22 -13.45 -22.12
CA THR A 271 7.78 -13.76 -21.97
C THR A 271 7.40 -14.25 -20.57
N PRO A 272 8.08 -15.24 -19.94
CA PRO A 272 7.83 -15.58 -18.55
C PRO A 272 8.01 -14.39 -17.60
N LEU A 273 9.01 -13.53 -17.82
CA LEU A 273 9.25 -12.35 -17.00
C LEU A 273 8.15 -11.31 -17.11
N LEU A 274 7.59 -11.12 -18.30
CA LEU A 274 6.43 -10.27 -18.51
C LEU A 274 5.22 -10.77 -17.71
N ILE A 275 4.95 -12.09 -17.74
CA ILE A 275 3.86 -12.69 -16.96
C ILE A 275 4.10 -12.54 -15.46
N ILE A 276 5.32 -12.79 -15.00
CA ILE A 276 5.72 -12.60 -13.60
C ILE A 276 5.52 -11.13 -13.20
N GLY A 277 5.92 -10.19 -14.07
CA GLY A 277 5.70 -8.76 -13.87
C GLY A 277 4.22 -8.40 -13.71
N ILE A 278 3.35 -8.95 -14.56
CA ILE A 278 1.89 -8.77 -14.45
C ILE A 278 1.39 -9.24 -13.09
N ILE A 279 1.80 -10.41 -12.63
CA ILE A 279 1.42 -10.96 -11.31
C ILE A 279 1.87 -10.02 -10.19
N HIS A 280 3.13 -9.57 -10.20
CA HIS A 280 3.67 -8.67 -9.19
C HIS A 280 2.97 -7.30 -9.18
N GLY A 281 2.66 -6.76 -10.35
CA GLY A 281 1.97 -5.48 -10.45
C GLY A 281 0.52 -5.53 -9.95
N PHE A 282 -0.17 -6.67 -10.10
CA PHE A 282 -1.49 -6.83 -9.48
C PHE A 282 -1.43 -6.76 -7.95
N GLY A 283 -0.34 -7.17 -7.31
CA GLY A 283 -0.15 -7.01 -5.87
C GLY A 283 -0.19 -5.57 -5.38
N PHE A 284 0.08 -4.59 -6.26
CA PHE A 284 0.04 -3.17 -5.95
C PHE A 284 -1.08 -2.40 -6.67
N SER A 285 -1.77 -3.02 -7.65
CA SER A 285 -2.81 -2.37 -8.48
C SER A 285 -4.00 -1.90 -7.64
N PHE A 286 -4.33 -2.57 -6.51
CA PHE A 286 -5.42 -2.16 -5.63
C PHE A 286 -5.18 -0.76 -5.04
N VAL A 287 -3.94 -0.38 -4.77
CA VAL A 287 -3.60 0.97 -4.31
C VAL A 287 -3.98 2.00 -5.38
N PHE A 288 -3.65 1.72 -6.65
CA PHE A 288 -4.04 2.59 -7.77
C PHE A 288 -5.54 2.59 -8.03
N SER A 289 -6.22 1.44 -7.91
CA SER A 289 -7.67 1.35 -8.10
C SER A 289 -8.45 2.15 -7.04
N GLU A 290 -7.97 2.16 -5.81
CA GLU A 290 -8.54 2.99 -4.75
C GLU A 290 -8.33 4.48 -5.03
N LEU A 291 -7.16 4.85 -5.55
CA LEU A 291 -6.86 6.22 -5.98
C LEU A 291 -7.83 6.72 -7.06
N GLU A 292 -8.17 5.87 -8.03
CA GLU A 292 -9.11 6.22 -9.11
C GLU A 292 -10.56 6.33 -8.63
N LYS A 293 -11.01 5.38 -7.80
CA LYS A 293 -12.36 5.40 -7.19
C LYS A 293 -12.60 6.68 -6.35
N GLU A 294 -11.57 7.22 -5.76
CA GLU A 294 -11.62 8.46 -5.00
C GLU A 294 -11.45 9.73 -5.87
N GLY A 295 -11.42 9.58 -7.21
CA GLY A 295 -11.31 10.69 -8.16
C GLY A 295 -9.88 11.16 -8.44
N ALA A 296 -8.89 10.43 -7.96
CA ALA A 296 -7.51 10.64 -8.33
C ALA A 296 -7.25 10.04 -9.72
N GLN A 297 -7.37 10.83 -10.77
CA GLN A 297 -6.77 10.43 -12.04
C GLN A 297 -5.26 10.30 -11.82
N ALA A 298 -4.78 9.05 -11.75
CA ALA A 298 -3.35 8.79 -11.78
C ALA A 298 -2.80 9.44 -13.06
N SER A 299 -2.08 10.53 -12.91
CA SER A 299 -1.47 11.19 -14.06
C SER A 299 -0.61 10.15 -14.77
N ILE A 300 -0.82 9.96 -16.07
CA ILE A 300 -0.01 9.06 -16.90
C ILE A 300 1.48 9.37 -16.71
N SER A 301 1.82 10.65 -16.56
CA SER A 301 3.18 11.11 -16.26
C SER A 301 3.72 10.55 -14.95
N ARG A 302 2.90 10.47 -13.90
CA ARG A 302 3.30 9.88 -12.61
C ARG A 302 3.50 8.37 -12.72
N LEU A 303 2.62 7.67 -13.45
CA LEU A 303 2.76 6.23 -13.70
C LEU A 303 4.04 5.92 -14.48
N ILE A 304 4.33 6.68 -15.55
CA ILE A 304 5.57 6.53 -16.32
C ILE A 304 6.79 6.78 -15.40
N SER A 305 6.76 7.85 -14.62
CA SER A 305 7.85 8.18 -13.71
C SER A 305 8.05 7.12 -12.61
N PHE A 306 6.97 6.56 -12.08
CA PHE A 306 7.00 5.45 -11.15
C PHE A 306 7.69 4.22 -11.74
N ASN A 307 7.39 3.87 -12.99
CA ASN A 307 8.01 2.76 -13.68
C ASN A 307 9.51 3.00 -13.98
N ILE A 308 9.89 4.23 -14.30
CA ILE A 308 11.31 4.62 -14.41
C ILE A 308 12.01 4.47 -13.06
N GLY A 309 11.33 4.82 -11.96
CA GLY A 309 11.81 4.60 -10.61
C GLY A 309 12.03 3.13 -10.27
N ILE A 310 11.10 2.25 -10.69
CA ILE A 310 11.23 0.79 -10.56
C ILE A 310 12.52 0.31 -11.27
N GLU A 311 12.71 0.67 -12.54
CA GLU A 311 13.93 0.27 -13.28
C GLU A 311 15.20 0.79 -12.63
N ALA A 312 15.21 2.04 -12.19
CA ALA A 312 16.35 2.61 -11.47
C ALA A 312 16.65 1.85 -10.16
N GLY A 313 15.62 1.44 -9.42
CA GLY A 313 15.75 0.61 -8.22
C GLY A 313 16.33 -0.77 -8.52
N GLN A 314 15.89 -1.42 -9.60
CA GLN A 314 16.46 -2.70 -10.05
C GLN A 314 17.93 -2.55 -10.42
N LEU A 315 18.28 -1.53 -11.20
CA LEU A 315 19.67 -1.24 -11.59
C LEU A 315 20.54 -0.97 -10.35
N PHE A 316 20.02 -0.28 -9.35
CA PHE A 316 20.71 -0.04 -8.09
C PHE A 316 21.00 -1.37 -7.34
N ILE A 317 20.03 -2.28 -7.25
CA ILE A 317 20.23 -3.61 -6.65
C ILE A 317 21.27 -4.40 -7.45
N TYR A 318 21.23 -4.35 -8.79
CA TYR A 318 22.24 -5.02 -9.63
C TYR A 318 23.65 -4.46 -9.41
N ALA A 319 23.77 -3.14 -9.26
CA ALA A 319 25.05 -2.50 -8.96
C ALA A 319 25.59 -2.95 -7.59
N LEU A 320 24.72 -3.03 -6.57
CA LEU A 320 25.10 -3.56 -5.25
C LEU A 320 25.53 -5.03 -5.32
N ALA A 321 24.76 -5.88 -6.01
CA ALA A 321 25.08 -7.30 -6.18
C ALA A 321 26.40 -7.49 -6.94
N LEU A 322 26.66 -6.71 -7.97
CA LEU A 322 27.91 -6.70 -8.71
C LEU A 322 29.09 -6.25 -7.81
N CYS A 323 28.92 -5.16 -7.06
CA CYS A 323 29.92 -4.64 -6.13
C CYS A 323 30.29 -5.70 -5.09
N MET A 324 29.28 -6.34 -4.46
CA MET A 324 29.50 -7.44 -3.52
C MET A 324 30.27 -8.61 -4.15
N THR A 325 29.90 -9.00 -5.36
CA THR A 325 30.57 -10.10 -6.10
C THR A 325 32.02 -9.74 -6.38
N ILE A 326 32.32 -8.48 -6.76
CA ILE A 326 33.69 -8.00 -7.00
C ILE A 326 34.50 -7.97 -5.70
N LEU A 327 33.94 -7.50 -4.59
CA LEU A 327 34.60 -7.44 -3.29
C LEU A 327 35.07 -8.82 -2.81
N ILE A 328 34.24 -9.85 -3.04
CA ILE A 328 34.55 -11.22 -2.61
C ILE A 328 35.23 -12.05 -3.69
N ARG A 329 35.57 -11.47 -4.86
CA ARG A 329 36.13 -12.20 -6.03
C ARG A 329 37.38 -13.00 -5.74
N LYS A 330 38.20 -12.61 -4.76
CA LYS A 330 39.38 -13.36 -4.33
C LYS A 330 39.03 -14.70 -3.66
N GLN A 331 37.81 -14.85 -3.15
CA GLN A 331 37.29 -16.06 -2.54
C GLN A 331 36.46 -16.83 -3.60
N THR A 332 37.14 -17.44 -4.56
CA THR A 332 36.51 -18.10 -5.73
C THR A 332 35.43 -19.12 -5.33
N MET A 333 35.67 -19.85 -4.24
CA MET A 333 34.69 -20.82 -3.73
C MET A 333 33.39 -20.15 -3.25
N LEU A 334 33.47 -19.01 -2.61
CA LEU A 334 32.32 -18.25 -2.13
C LEU A 334 31.53 -17.64 -3.30
N VAL A 335 32.23 -16.99 -4.25
CA VAL A 335 31.60 -16.42 -5.45
C VAL A 335 30.82 -17.46 -6.22
N ASN A 336 31.41 -18.63 -6.47
CA ASN A 336 30.75 -19.71 -7.22
C ASN A 336 29.52 -20.30 -6.49
N LYS A 337 29.48 -20.20 -5.16
CA LYS A 337 28.37 -20.71 -4.35
C LYS A 337 27.33 -19.62 -4.02
N LEU A 338 27.60 -18.36 -4.29
CA LEU A 338 26.71 -17.24 -3.96
C LEU A 338 25.30 -17.38 -4.59
N PRO A 339 25.18 -17.73 -5.90
CA PRO A 339 23.86 -17.98 -6.50
C PRO A 339 23.09 -19.11 -5.78
N TYR A 340 23.80 -20.15 -5.35
CA TYR A 340 23.22 -21.26 -4.60
C TYR A 340 22.66 -20.80 -3.25
N TYR A 341 23.42 -20.04 -2.46
CA TYR A 341 22.97 -19.56 -1.14
C TYR A 341 21.80 -18.59 -1.26
N ILE A 342 21.84 -17.67 -2.24
CA ILE A 342 20.74 -16.73 -2.50
C ILE A 342 19.47 -17.51 -2.90
N SER A 343 19.59 -18.53 -3.74
CA SER A 343 18.44 -19.36 -4.13
C SER A 343 17.85 -20.14 -2.96
N ILE A 344 18.67 -20.70 -2.08
CA ILE A 344 18.19 -21.40 -0.88
C ILE A 344 17.47 -20.40 0.06
N CYS A 345 18.07 -19.24 0.30
CA CYS A 345 17.47 -18.20 1.11
C CYS A 345 16.10 -17.77 0.54
N ALA A 346 16.04 -17.51 -0.77
CA ALA A 346 14.80 -17.14 -1.45
C ALA A 346 13.74 -18.26 -1.39
N LEU A 347 14.14 -19.54 -1.51
CA LEU A 347 13.24 -20.69 -1.37
C LEU A 347 12.66 -20.81 0.04
N VAL A 348 13.49 -20.65 1.08
CA VAL A 348 13.00 -20.72 2.47
C VAL A 348 12.00 -19.62 2.74
N ILE A 349 12.31 -18.38 2.33
CA ILE A 349 11.42 -17.23 2.51
C ILE A 349 10.13 -17.42 1.70
N SER A 350 10.23 -17.81 0.43
CA SER A 350 9.04 -18.03 -0.40
C SER A 350 8.18 -19.19 0.09
N ALA A 351 8.77 -20.27 0.61
CA ALA A 351 8.02 -21.37 1.23
C ALA A 351 7.23 -20.89 2.47
N TYR A 352 7.85 -20.09 3.32
CA TYR A 352 7.16 -19.45 4.45
C TYR A 352 5.99 -18.58 3.96
N TRP A 353 6.19 -17.75 2.92
CA TRP A 353 5.12 -16.93 2.35
C TRP A 353 4.02 -17.77 1.70
N VAL A 354 4.35 -18.85 1.00
CA VAL A 354 3.34 -19.76 0.45
C VAL A 354 2.43 -20.30 1.55
N VAL A 355 3.00 -20.74 2.67
CA VAL A 355 2.20 -21.23 3.80
C VAL A 355 1.33 -20.11 4.39
N THR A 356 1.91 -18.97 4.73
CA THR A 356 1.18 -17.88 5.41
C THR A 356 0.10 -17.23 4.52
N ARG A 357 0.37 -17.11 3.21
CA ARG A 357 -0.56 -16.50 2.25
C ARG A 357 -1.63 -17.46 1.75
N SER A 358 -1.47 -18.78 1.95
CA SER A 358 -2.50 -19.78 1.66
C SER A 358 -3.56 -19.89 2.76
N ILE A 359 -3.26 -19.50 4.00
CA ILE A 359 -4.20 -19.60 5.13
C ILE A 359 -5.51 -18.86 4.87
N PRO A 360 -5.54 -17.58 4.47
CA PRO A 360 -6.78 -16.86 4.19
C PRO A 360 -7.62 -17.50 3.07
N LEU A 361 -6.95 -18.11 2.07
CA LEU A 361 -7.63 -18.80 0.97
C LEU A 361 -8.29 -20.09 1.43
N ILE A 362 -7.61 -20.85 2.31
CA ILE A 362 -8.14 -22.10 2.88
C ILE A 362 -9.32 -21.79 3.79
N ASP A 363 -9.23 -20.75 4.61
CA ASP A 363 -10.31 -20.38 5.53
C ASP A 363 -11.55 -19.91 4.76
N TYR A 364 -11.38 -19.17 3.67
CA TYR A 364 -12.48 -18.77 2.79
C TYR A 364 -13.20 -19.96 2.14
N ILE A 365 -12.46 -21.03 1.75
CA ILE A 365 -13.07 -22.23 1.13
C ILE A 365 -13.88 -23.04 2.13
N LYS A 366 -13.57 -22.94 3.43
CA LYS A 366 -14.27 -23.66 4.50
C LYS A 366 -15.55 -22.98 4.98
N THR A 367 -15.75 -21.70 4.62
CA THR A 367 -16.98 -20.94 4.92
C THR A 367 -18.01 -21.07 3.81
#